data_ca4f40cade787ad50c169ff385e17731
#
_entry.id   ca4f40cade787ad50c169ff385e17731
#
_cell.length_a   1.000
_cell.length_b   1.000
_cell.length_c   1.000
_cell.angle_alpha   90.00
_cell.angle_beta   90.00
_cell.angle_gamma   90.00
#
_symmetry.space_group_name_H-M   'P 1'
#
loop_
_entity.id
_entity.type
_entity.pdbx_description
1 polymer ?
#
loop_
_entity_poly.entity_id
_entity_poly.type
_entity_poly.pdbx_seq_one_letter_code
_entity_poly.pdbx_strand_id
1 'polypeptide(L)'
;ITKNRSDLDLLNQRDTEQFFKQERPDNVICAAAKVGGILANQNFPVNFLYENLNIQNNIIHSSYKFNVRSLIFLGSSCIYPKYAHQPIKENSLLSGNLEATNEAYAIAKIAGLKLCEAYSRQYNKKFISIMPNNLYGPNDNFSSTNSHVIPALIKKFHNAKSNSEEAVQIWGSGKPLREFLHVRDLCSAILVIMKDSNINKLLKFDSYHINIGSGEEISVKDLALLIGEITEFPGQIYFDSSKPDGTPRKLLDSTIIKGLGWRPKITLREGIRNLYSWYINN
;
A
#
# COMPACT_ATOMS: atom_id res chain seq x y z
N ILE A 1 1.40 9.04 18.48
CA ILE A 1 0.19 8.53 19.16
C ILE A 1 -0.47 7.52 18.22
N THR A 2 -0.72 6.31 18.70
CA THR A 2 -1.45 5.26 17.99
C THR A 2 -2.60 4.77 18.89
N LYS A 3 -3.72 4.38 18.29
CA LYS A 3 -4.87 3.82 19.00
C LYS A 3 -5.33 2.55 18.28
N ASN A 4 -5.81 1.58 19.03
CA ASN A 4 -6.49 0.43 18.47
C ASN A 4 -7.92 0.80 18.06
N ARG A 5 -8.53 0.01 17.17
CA ARG A 5 -9.91 0.27 16.71
C ARG A 5 -10.93 0.22 17.87
N SER A 6 -10.67 -0.57 18.90
CA SER A 6 -11.50 -0.60 20.12
C SER A 6 -11.45 0.69 20.93
N ASP A 7 -10.34 1.44 20.84
CA ASP A 7 -10.12 2.65 21.63
C ASP A 7 -10.54 3.91 20.83
N LEU A 8 -10.50 3.83 19.50
CA LEU A 8 -10.87 4.91 18.59
C LEU A 8 -11.41 4.33 17.28
N ASP A 9 -12.72 4.34 17.09
CA ASP A 9 -13.33 3.99 15.81
C ASP A 9 -13.33 5.21 14.88
N LEU A 10 -12.46 5.19 13.88
CA LEU A 10 -12.32 6.26 12.90
C LEU A 10 -13.53 6.37 11.94
N LEU A 11 -14.47 5.41 11.96
CA LEU A 11 -15.75 5.54 11.27
C LEU A 11 -16.67 6.53 11.97
N ASN A 12 -16.47 6.75 13.27
CA ASN A 12 -17.22 7.70 14.07
C ASN A 12 -16.56 9.08 13.99
N GLN A 13 -17.23 10.01 13.30
CA GLN A 13 -16.74 11.38 13.16
C GLN A 13 -16.57 12.08 14.51
N ARG A 14 -17.52 11.93 15.42
CA ARG A 14 -17.51 12.61 16.72
C ARG A 14 -16.31 12.16 17.57
N ASP A 15 -16.07 10.87 17.62
CA ASP A 15 -14.95 10.29 18.39
C ASP A 15 -13.61 10.71 17.78
N THR A 16 -13.51 10.71 16.44
CA THR A 16 -12.33 11.21 15.73
C THR A 16 -12.07 12.69 16.03
N GLU A 17 -13.08 13.55 15.94
CA GLU A 17 -12.95 14.97 16.27
C GLU A 17 -12.57 15.20 17.74
N GLN A 18 -13.16 14.44 18.65
CA GLN A 18 -12.83 14.53 20.08
C GLN A 18 -11.36 14.14 20.35
N PHE A 19 -10.89 13.07 19.71
CA PHE A 19 -9.49 12.65 19.76
C PHE A 19 -8.55 13.76 19.27
N PHE A 20 -8.78 14.34 18.09
CA PHE A 20 -7.97 15.44 17.57
C PHE A 20 -8.01 16.68 18.47
N LYS A 21 -9.16 16.99 19.08
CA LYS A 21 -9.31 18.11 20.02
C LYS A 21 -8.47 17.91 21.29
N GLN A 22 -8.40 16.68 21.79
CA GLN A 22 -7.66 16.32 23.00
C GLN A 22 -6.15 16.24 22.75
N GLU A 23 -5.75 15.49 21.74
CA GLU A 23 -4.35 15.16 21.49
C GLU A 23 -3.58 16.26 20.73
N ARG A 24 -4.28 17.07 19.93
CA ARG A 24 -3.73 18.19 19.14
C ARG A 24 -2.43 17.81 18.39
N PRO A 25 -2.44 16.78 17.55
CA PRO A 25 -1.23 16.34 16.89
C PRO A 25 -0.69 17.41 15.94
N ASP A 26 0.64 17.65 15.95
CA ASP A 26 1.28 18.53 14.98
C ASP A 26 1.30 17.94 13.58
N ASN A 27 1.50 16.62 13.48
CA ASN A 27 1.60 15.91 12.24
C ASN A 27 0.75 14.64 12.28
N VAL A 28 0.14 14.29 11.16
CA VAL A 28 -0.70 13.10 11.02
C VAL A 28 -0.20 12.23 9.87
N ILE A 29 -0.05 10.94 10.11
CA ILE A 29 0.15 9.92 9.08
C ILE A 29 -1.10 9.05 9.04
N CYS A 30 -1.92 9.24 8.01
CA CYS A 30 -3.16 8.49 7.82
C CYS A 30 -2.87 7.16 7.11
N ALA A 31 -2.50 6.14 7.89
CA ALA A 31 -2.28 4.78 7.41
C ALA A 31 -3.52 3.88 7.59
N ALA A 32 -4.52 4.32 8.37
CA ALA A 32 -5.72 3.56 8.62
C ALA A 32 -6.57 3.41 7.35
N ALA A 33 -6.97 2.18 7.05
CA ALA A 33 -7.84 1.86 5.93
C ALA A 33 -8.43 0.45 6.07
N LYS A 34 -9.56 0.22 5.40
CA LYS A 34 -10.03 -1.13 5.09
C LYS A 34 -9.26 -1.64 3.89
N VAL A 35 -8.45 -2.67 4.10
CA VAL A 35 -7.61 -3.27 3.06
C VAL A 35 -7.85 -4.77 2.94
N GLY A 36 -7.50 -5.36 1.80
CA GLY A 36 -7.62 -6.80 1.56
C GLY A 36 -7.28 -7.18 0.13
N GLY A 37 -7.14 -8.47 -0.11
CA GLY A 37 -6.86 -9.03 -1.43
C GLY A 37 -8.02 -8.88 -2.43
N ILE A 38 -7.83 -9.41 -3.65
CA ILE A 38 -8.81 -9.31 -4.75
C ILE A 38 -10.17 -9.87 -4.35
N LEU A 39 -10.21 -11.07 -3.76
CA LEU A 39 -11.46 -11.72 -3.36
C LEU A 39 -12.24 -10.90 -2.33
N ALA A 40 -11.55 -10.32 -1.35
CA ALA A 40 -12.20 -9.48 -0.34
C ALA A 40 -12.81 -8.22 -0.97
N ASN A 41 -12.10 -7.57 -1.89
CA ASN A 41 -12.60 -6.41 -2.63
C ASN A 41 -13.84 -6.74 -3.46
N GLN A 42 -13.83 -7.88 -4.17
CA GLN A 42 -14.97 -8.33 -4.98
C GLN A 42 -16.20 -8.69 -4.14
N ASN A 43 -16.00 -9.34 -2.99
CA ASN A 43 -17.10 -9.82 -2.15
C ASN A 43 -17.70 -8.70 -1.26
N PHE A 44 -16.94 -7.66 -0.93
CA PHE A 44 -17.34 -6.62 0.01
C PHE A 44 -17.14 -5.19 -0.54
N PRO A 45 -17.54 -4.86 -1.78
CA PRO A 45 -17.23 -3.57 -2.40
C PRO A 45 -17.81 -2.39 -1.60
N VAL A 46 -18.99 -2.54 -1.01
CA VAL A 46 -19.61 -1.51 -0.15
C VAL A 46 -18.71 -1.19 1.05
N ASN A 47 -18.20 -2.21 1.74
CA ASN A 47 -17.33 -2.00 2.90
C ASN A 47 -16.02 -1.30 2.51
N PHE A 48 -15.42 -1.70 1.38
CA PHE A 48 -14.19 -1.06 0.89
C PHE A 48 -14.40 0.39 0.47
N LEU A 49 -15.54 0.72 -0.13
CA LEU A 49 -15.86 2.10 -0.49
C LEU A 49 -16.26 2.91 0.75
N TYR A 50 -17.31 2.49 1.45
CA TYR A 50 -17.92 3.24 2.54
C TYR A 50 -17.00 3.45 3.74
N GLU A 51 -16.37 2.35 4.25
CA GLU A 51 -15.51 2.47 5.42
C GLU A 51 -14.30 3.35 5.12
N ASN A 52 -13.66 3.19 3.95
CA ASN A 52 -12.51 4.03 3.60
C ASN A 52 -12.88 5.50 3.41
N LEU A 53 -14.03 5.80 2.79
CA LEU A 53 -14.51 7.18 2.65
C LEU A 53 -14.72 7.83 4.04
N ASN A 54 -15.37 7.12 4.97
CA ASN A 54 -15.59 7.68 6.32
C ASN A 54 -14.29 7.87 7.09
N ILE A 55 -13.42 6.84 7.15
CA ILE A 55 -12.13 6.93 7.85
C ILE A 55 -11.33 8.13 7.36
N GLN A 56 -11.10 8.22 6.05
CA GLN A 56 -10.25 9.27 5.49
C GLN A 56 -10.89 10.66 5.61
N ASN A 57 -12.21 10.80 5.39
CA ASN A 57 -12.90 12.07 5.53
C ASN A 57 -12.82 12.59 6.98
N ASN A 58 -13.04 11.72 7.96
CA ASN A 58 -12.96 12.07 9.36
C ASN A 58 -11.55 12.54 9.75
N ILE A 59 -10.51 11.81 9.32
CA ILE A 59 -9.11 12.17 9.64
C ILE A 59 -8.69 13.45 8.91
N ILE A 60 -8.93 13.54 7.60
CA ILE A 60 -8.47 14.69 6.80
C ILE A 60 -9.19 15.97 7.24
N HIS A 61 -10.51 15.89 7.45
CA HIS A 61 -11.29 17.06 7.91
C HIS A 61 -10.89 17.47 9.33
N SER A 62 -10.74 16.51 10.27
CA SER A 62 -10.27 16.81 11.62
C SER A 62 -8.88 17.42 11.63
N SER A 63 -7.98 16.95 10.75
CA SER A 63 -6.64 17.53 10.60
C SER A 63 -6.70 19.01 10.20
N TYR A 64 -7.62 19.37 9.31
CA TYR A 64 -7.86 20.78 8.98
C TYR A 64 -8.46 21.54 10.15
N LYS A 65 -9.57 21.02 10.73
CA LYS A 65 -10.36 21.68 11.80
C LYS A 65 -9.51 21.97 13.05
N PHE A 66 -8.61 21.06 13.41
CA PHE A 66 -7.74 21.20 14.59
C PHE A 66 -6.32 21.68 14.25
N ASN A 67 -6.15 22.26 13.06
CA ASN A 67 -4.95 22.97 12.64
C ASN A 67 -3.67 22.12 12.65
N VAL A 68 -3.76 20.84 12.25
CA VAL A 68 -2.60 19.98 12.02
C VAL A 68 -1.66 20.66 11.03
N ARG A 69 -0.36 20.66 11.34
CA ARG A 69 0.68 21.29 10.53
C ARG A 69 0.90 20.58 9.21
N SER A 70 1.00 19.24 9.22
CA SER A 70 1.13 18.43 8.01
C SER A 70 0.42 17.11 8.13
N LEU A 71 -0.09 16.62 7.00
CA LEU A 71 -0.73 15.30 6.89
C LEU A 71 -0.15 14.54 5.72
N ILE A 72 0.23 13.28 5.98
CA ILE A 72 0.57 12.31 4.93
C ILE A 72 -0.58 11.29 4.83
N PHE A 73 -1.25 11.29 3.69
CA PHE A 73 -2.31 10.31 3.39
C PHE A 73 -1.74 9.13 2.60
N LEU A 74 -1.89 7.92 3.13
CA LEU A 74 -1.52 6.70 2.42
C LEU A 74 -2.63 6.33 1.43
N GLY A 75 -2.39 6.66 0.17
CA GLY A 75 -3.16 6.17 -0.97
C GLY A 75 -2.76 4.75 -1.35
N SER A 76 -2.85 4.45 -2.62
CA SER A 76 -2.45 3.15 -3.20
C SER A 76 -2.21 3.30 -4.70
N SER A 77 -1.31 2.53 -5.26
CA SER A 77 -1.14 2.42 -6.72
C SER A 77 -2.37 1.88 -7.47
N CYS A 78 -3.39 1.37 -6.75
CA CYS A 78 -4.66 0.94 -7.33
C CYS A 78 -5.49 2.10 -7.94
N ILE A 79 -5.15 3.36 -7.62
CA ILE A 79 -5.82 4.56 -8.19
C ILE A 79 -5.53 4.78 -9.67
N TYR A 80 -4.51 4.13 -10.21
CA TYR A 80 -4.13 4.29 -11.60
C TYR A 80 -4.91 3.35 -12.53
N PRO A 81 -5.10 3.75 -13.80
CA PRO A 81 -5.77 2.90 -14.78
C PRO A 81 -5.12 1.53 -14.91
N LYS A 82 -5.95 0.51 -15.16
CA LYS A 82 -5.50 -0.88 -15.36
C LYS A 82 -4.38 -1.01 -16.39
N TYR A 83 -4.49 -0.26 -17.48
CA TYR A 83 -3.57 -0.27 -18.62
C TYR A 83 -2.76 1.04 -18.72
N ALA A 84 -2.47 1.67 -17.59
CA ALA A 84 -1.59 2.83 -17.58
C ALA A 84 -0.23 2.52 -18.20
N HIS A 85 0.35 3.50 -18.89
CA HIS A 85 1.71 3.39 -19.42
C HIS A 85 2.72 3.15 -18.28
N GLN A 86 3.68 2.26 -18.54
CA GLN A 86 4.66 1.83 -17.53
C GLN A 86 6.06 2.43 -17.83
N PRO A 87 6.79 2.90 -16.80
CA PRO A 87 6.38 3.03 -15.41
C PRO A 87 5.27 4.09 -15.23
N ILE A 88 4.36 3.84 -14.27
CA ILE A 88 3.17 4.67 -14.05
C ILE A 88 3.59 6.01 -13.42
N LYS A 89 3.30 7.11 -14.08
CA LYS A 89 3.51 8.46 -13.57
C LYS A 89 2.28 8.98 -12.82
N GLU A 90 2.48 9.97 -11.96
CA GLU A 90 1.41 10.59 -11.17
C GLU A 90 0.30 11.20 -12.06
N ASN A 91 0.65 11.75 -13.21
CA ASN A 91 -0.31 12.32 -14.15
C ASN A 91 -1.18 11.27 -14.88
N SER A 92 -0.95 9.98 -14.66
CA SER A 92 -1.84 8.91 -15.13
C SER A 92 -3.14 8.80 -14.31
N LEU A 93 -3.25 9.53 -13.21
CA LEU A 93 -4.47 9.56 -12.40
C LEU A 93 -5.68 10.01 -13.24
N LEU A 94 -6.77 9.20 -13.21
CA LEU A 94 -8.02 9.45 -13.93
C LEU A 94 -7.91 9.49 -15.47
N SER A 95 -6.84 8.94 -16.05
CA SER A 95 -6.65 8.91 -17.51
C SER A 95 -7.28 7.68 -18.20
N GLY A 96 -7.96 6.80 -17.46
CA GLY A 96 -8.59 5.61 -18.02
C GLY A 96 -9.30 4.76 -16.95
N ASN A 97 -9.83 3.61 -17.36
CA ASN A 97 -10.61 2.73 -16.48
C ASN A 97 -9.74 2.07 -15.41
N LEU A 98 -10.26 1.99 -14.21
CA LEU A 98 -9.65 1.30 -13.06
C LEU A 98 -9.71 -0.23 -13.24
N GLU A 99 -8.98 -0.96 -12.40
CA GLU A 99 -9.13 -2.42 -12.30
C GLU A 99 -10.47 -2.74 -11.61
N ALA A 100 -11.39 -3.37 -12.34
CA ALA A 100 -12.76 -3.63 -11.87
C ALA A 100 -12.85 -4.40 -10.54
N THR A 101 -11.87 -5.29 -10.27
CA THR A 101 -11.89 -6.12 -9.06
C THR A 101 -11.65 -5.34 -7.77
N ASN A 102 -11.08 -4.14 -7.84
CA ASN A 102 -10.80 -3.27 -6.69
C ASN A 102 -11.21 -1.81 -6.91
N GLU A 103 -12.10 -1.56 -7.86
CA GLU A 103 -12.54 -0.22 -8.24
C GLU A 103 -13.13 0.55 -7.04
N ALA A 104 -13.96 -0.09 -6.22
CA ALA A 104 -14.56 0.51 -5.03
C ALA A 104 -13.49 1.07 -4.06
N TYR A 105 -12.44 0.30 -3.79
CA TYR A 105 -11.30 0.73 -3.00
C TYR A 105 -10.53 1.87 -3.66
N ALA A 106 -10.26 1.73 -4.96
CA ALA A 106 -9.51 2.73 -5.73
C ALA A 106 -10.24 4.09 -5.74
N ILE A 107 -11.56 4.10 -5.96
CA ILE A 107 -12.39 5.32 -5.92
C ILE A 107 -12.32 5.97 -4.54
N ALA A 108 -12.42 5.20 -3.45
CA ALA A 108 -12.25 5.76 -2.11
C ALA A 108 -10.88 6.43 -1.96
N LYS A 109 -9.80 5.77 -2.37
CA LYS A 109 -8.44 6.33 -2.27
C LYS A 109 -8.24 7.57 -3.16
N ILE A 110 -8.84 7.62 -4.35
CA ILE A 110 -8.86 8.81 -5.22
C ILE A 110 -9.57 9.97 -4.50
N ALA A 111 -10.73 9.72 -3.89
CA ALA A 111 -11.46 10.74 -3.16
C ALA A 111 -10.64 11.34 -2.00
N GLY A 112 -9.95 10.49 -1.21
CA GLY A 112 -9.08 10.97 -0.13
C GLY A 112 -7.89 11.78 -0.61
N LEU A 113 -7.25 11.34 -1.71
CA LEU A 113 -6.19 12.10 -2.38
C LEU A 113 -6.69 13.47 -2.82
N LYS A 114 -7.83 13.50 -3.50
CA LYS A 114 -8.42 14.77 -3.99
C LYS A 114 -8.87 15.69 -2.86
N LEU A 115 -9.31 15.13 -1.74
CA LEU A 115 -9.64 15.91 -0.55
C LEU A 115 -8.39 16.54 0.07
N CYS A 116 -7.26 15.82 0.18
CA CYS A 116 -5.98 16.38 0.61
C CYS A 116 -5.51 17.50 -0.31
N GLU A 117 -5.56 17.29 -1.64
CA GLU A 117 -5.22 18.30 -2.65
C GLU A 117 -6.10 19.55 -2.49
N ALA A 118 -7.41 19.39 -2.33
CA ALA A 118 -8.35 20.50 -2.16
C ALA A 118 -8.04 21.33 -0.91
N TYR A 119 -7.77 20.68 0.23
CA TYR A 119 -7.35 21.40 1.45
C TYR A 119 -6.02 22.14 1.28
N SER A 120 -5.07 21.54 0.55
CA SER A 120 -3.77 22.16 0.29
C SER A 120 -3.92 23.39 -0.60
N ARG A 121 -4.73 23.31 -1.66
CA ARG A 121 -4.97 24.45 -2.58
C ARG A 121 -5.81 25.57 -1.94
N GLN A 122 -6.92 25.20 -1.30
CA GLN A 122 -7.89 26.18 -0.81
C GLN A 122 -7.42 26.86 0.49
N TYR A 123 -6.74 26.11 1.36
CA TYR A 123 -6.40 26.58 2.71
C TYR A 123 -4.89 26.58 3.00
N ASN A 124 -4.06 26.40 1.96
CA ASN A 124 -2.61 26.37 2.07
C ASN A 124 -2.10 25.35 3.12
N LYS A 125 -2.75 24.18 3.19
CA LYS A 125 -2.36 23.11 4.11
C LYS A 125 -1.25 22.24 3.52
N LYS A 126 -0.39 21.70 4.39
CA LYS A 126 0.69 20.78 4.00
C LYS A 126 0.18 19.33 4.01
N PHE A 127 -0.83 19.03 3.18
CA PHE A 127 -1.43 17.71 3.05
C PHE A 127 -0.96 17.06 1.75
N ILE A 128 -0.18 15.99 1.88
CA ILE A 128 0.43 15.26 0.76
C ILE A 128 -0.07 13.82 0.78
N SER A 129 -0.43 13.31 -0.38
CA SER A 129 -0.79 11.91 -0.55
C SER A 129 0.40 11.12 -1.11
N ILE A 130 0.63 9.91 -0.63
CA ILE A 130 1.67 9.02 -1.15
C ILE A 130 1.05 7.75 -1.71
N MET A 131 1.57 7.30 -2.85
CA MET A 131 1.07 6.13 -3.57
C MET A 131 2.12 5.02 -3.50
N PRO A 132 2.12 4.22 -2.42
CA PRO A 132 3.01 3.07 -2.36
C PRO A 132 2.55 1.98 -3.33
N ASN A 133 3.50 1.19 -3.82
CA ASN A 133 3.20 -0.06 -4.49
C ASN A 133 2.94 -1.19 -3.45
N ASN A 134 3.08 -2.46 -3.84
CA ASN A 134 2.79 -3.56 -2.92
C ASN A 134 3.76 -3.54 -1.73
N LEU A 135 3.23 -3.26 -0.55
CA LEU A 135 3.99 -3.25 0.69
C LEU A 135 4.10 -4.65 1.26
N TYR A 136 5.21 -4.92 1.93
CA TYR A 136 5.43 -6.13 2.71
C TYR A 136 6.39 -5.87 3.87
N GLY A 137 6.32 -6.70 4.91
CA GLY A 137 7.24 -6.60 6.06
C GLY A 137 6.65 -7.17 7.34
N PRO A 138 7.35 -7.07 8.46
CA PRO A 138 6.88 -7.53 9.77
C PRO A 138 5.49 -6.99 10.12
N ASN A 139 4.69 -7.79 10.82
CA ASN A 139 3.29 -7.55 11.15
C ASN A 139 2.32 -7.57 9.96
N ASP A 140 2.73 -8.10 8.80
CA ASP A 140 1.82 -8.31 7.68
C ASP A 140 0.75 -9.37 7.99
N ASN A 141 -0.33 -9.38 7.21
CA ASN A 141 -1.44 -10.31 7.38
C ASN A 141 -1.17 -11.64 6.66
N PHE A 142 -0.98 -12.71 7.41
CA PHE A 142 -0.78 -14.08 6.91
C PHE A 142 -2.07 -14.91 6.85
N SER A 143 -3.26 -14.30 6.86
CA SER A 143 -4.50 -15.06 6.74
C SER A 143 -4.58 -15.79 5.38
N SER A 144 -5.24 -16.95 5.35
CA SER A 144 -5.37 -17.74 4.11
C SER A 144 -6.26 -17.09 3.05
N THR A 145 -7.13 -16.14 3.44
CA THR A 145 -8.16 -15.56 2.56
C THR A 145 -7.93 -14.10 2.20
N ASN A 146 -7.23 -13.35 3.05
CA ASN A 146 -7.15 -11.89 2.94
C ASN A 146 -5.71 -11.34 2.85
N SER A 147 -4.70 -12.22 2.76
CA SER A 147 -3.30 -11.80 2.68
C SER A 147 -2.91 -11.32 1.28
N HIS A 148 -1.87 -10.50 1.23
CA HIS A 148 -1.18 -10.15 -0.01
C HIS A 148 -0.26 -11.28 -0.47
N VAL A 149 0.27 -11.17 -1.70
CA VAL A 149 0.97 -12.27 -2.37
C VAL A 149 2.22 -12.77 -1.62
N ILE A 150 3.07 -11.88 -1.07
CA ILE A 150 4.28 -12.31 -0.34
C ILE A 150 3.92 -13.09 0.94
N PRO A 151 3.11 -12.56 1.88
CA PRO A 151 2.75 -13.33 3.07
C PRO A 151 1.96 -14.59 2.74
N ALA A 152 1.11 -14.59 1.70
CA ALA A 152 0.40 -15.79 1.26
C ALA A 152 1.36 -16.89 0.79
N LEU A 153 2.36 -16.52 -0.03
CA LEU A 153 3.36 -17.47 -0.52
C LEU A 153 4.26 -17.98 0.61
N ILE A 154 4.75 -17.10 1.49
CA ILE A 154 5.56 -17.51 2.65
C ILE A 154 4.82 -18.56 3.48
N LYS A 155 3.57 -18.27 3.87
CA LYS A 155 2.75 -19.22 4.64
C LYS A 155 2.55 -20.53 3.89
N LYS A 156 2.28 -20.47 2.59
CA LYS A 156 2.03 -21.65 1.75
C LYS A 156 3.25 -22.56 1.69
N PHE A 157 4.43 -21.98 1.40
CA PHE A 157 5.67 -22.77 1.35
C PHE A 157 6.10 -23.28 2.72
N HIS A 158 5.94 -22.48 3.78
CA HIS A 158 6.23 -22.91 5.14
C HIS A 158 5.37 -24.11 5.55
N ASN A 159 4.05 -24.05 5.31
CA ASN A 159 3.13 -25.14 5.63
C ASN A 159 3.45 -26.39 4.80
N ALA A 160 3.69 -26.24 3.49
CA ALA A 160 4.05 -27.36 2.61
C ALA A 160 5.33 -28.07 3.06
N LYS A 161 6.37 -27.28 3.47
CA LYS A 161 7.58 -27.84 4.06
C LYS A 161 7.31 -28.60 5.36
N SER A 162 6.54 -27.99 6.27
CA SER A 162 6.21 -28.58 7.58
C SER A 162 5.38 -29.85 7.47
N ASN A 163 4.53 -29.93 6.43
CA ASN A 163 3.68 -31.11 6.16
C ASN A 163 4.35 -32.12 5.24
N SER A 164 5.61 -31.90 4.82
CA SER A 164 6.31 -32.75 3.86
C SER A 164 5.55 -32.94 2.54
N GLU A 165 4.87 -31.89 2.06
CA GLU A 165 4.16 -31.91 0.80
C GLU A 165 5.16 -31.97 -0.36
N GLU A 166 4.85 -32.79 -1.39
CA GLU A 166 5.73 -32.97 -2.56
C GLU A 166 5.71 -31.76 -3.51
N ALA A 167 4.64 -30.94 -3.46
CA ALA A 167 4.51 -29.83 -4.39
C ALA A 167 3.64 -28.68 -3.85
N VAL A 168 3.92 -27.46 -4.34
CA VAL A 168 3.13 -26.26 -4.12
C VAL A 168 2.54 -25.75 -5.42
N GLN A 169 1.22 -25.61 -5.48
CA GLN A 169 0.51 -25.04 -6.61
C GLN A 169 0.34 -23.53 -6.43
N ILE A 170 0.75 -22.73 -7.43
CA ILE A 170 0.57 -21.27 -7.50
C ILE A 170 -0.54 -20.95 -8.49
N TRP A 171 -1.47 -20.07 -8.14
CA TRP A 171 -2.55 -19.64 -9.02
C TRP A 171 -2.04 -18.69 -10.12
N GLY A 172 -2.58 -18.85 -11.33
CA GLY A 172 -2.24 -18.05 -12.49
C GLY A 172 -1.03 -18.58 -13.26
N SER A 173 -0.67 -17.87 -14.33
CA SER A 173 0.45 -18.25 -15.20
C SER A 173 1.84 -17.96 -14.60
N GLY A 174 1.90 -17.17 -13.55
CA GLY A 174 3.16 -16.66 -12.98
C GLY A 174 3.82 -15.54 -13.79
N LYS A 175 3.28 -15.15 -14.95
CA LYS A 175 3.87 -14.12 -15.84
C LYS A 175 3.74 -12.68 -15.35
N PRO A 176 2.66 -12.26 -14.62
CA PRO A 176 2.48 -10.88 -14.22
C PRO A 176 3.67 -10.35 -13.44
N LEU A 177 4.07 -9.10 -13.77
CA LEU A 177 5.17 -8.40 -13.09
C LEU A 177 4.63 -7.56 -11.94
N ARG A 178 5.34 -7.59 -10.83
CA ARG A 178 5.01 -6.83 -9.62
C ARG A 178 6.24 -6.13 -9.07
N GLU A 179 5.99 -4.97 -8.52
CA GLU A 179 6.95 -4.21 -7.72
C GLU A 179 6.57 -4.32 -6.26
N PHE A 180 7.56 -4.55 -5.40
CA PHE A 180 7.39 -4.67 -3.95
C PHE A 180 8.26 -3.65 -3.22
N LEU A 181 7.74 -3.08 -2.15
CA LEU A 181 8.46 -2.14 -1.31
C LEU A 181 8.39 -2.59 0.16
N HIS A 182 9.55 -2.70 0.79
CA HIS A 182 9.60 -3.03 2.22
C HIS A 182 9.04 -1.89 3.07
N VAL A 183 8.23 -2.20 4.08
CA VAL A 183 7.55 -1.20 4.92
C VAL A 183 8.50 -0.20 5.59
N ARG A 184 9.72 -0.63 5.97
CA ARG A 184 10.74 0.28 6.53
C ARG A 184 11.23 1.31 5.51
N ASP A 185 11.32 0.95 4.24
CA ASP A 185 11.66 1.90 3.18
C ASP A 185 10.54 2.91 2.96
N LEU A 186 9.26 2.49 3.02
CA LEU A 186 8.14 3.41 3.03
C LEU A 186 8.22 4.38 4.22
N CYS A 187 8.49 3.90 5.43
CA CYS A 187 8.67 4.76 6.61
C CYS A 187 9.79 5.78 6.38
N SER A 188 10.92 5.36 5.81
CA SER A 188 12.02 6.28 5.49
C SER A 188 11.64 7.33 4.45
N ALA A 189 10.82 6.96 3.44
CA ALA A 189 10.28 7.89 2.45
C ALA A 189 9.38 8.95 3.11
N ILE A 190 8.48 8.51 4.00
CA ILE A 190 7.60 9.42 4.76
C ILE A 190 8.42 10.44 5.54
N LEU A 191 9.48 10.01 6.24
CA LEU A 191 10.35 10.93 7.00
C LEU A 191 11.07 11.92 6.08
N VAL A 192 11.46 11.53 4.87
CA VAL A 192 12.05 12.46 3.89
C VAL A 192 11.02 13.48 3.40
N ILE A 193 9.79 13.04 3.11
CA ILE A 193 8.71 13.91 2.66
C ILE A 193 8.32 14.92 3.74
N MET A 194 8.24 14.49 5.01
CA MET A 194 7.82 15.32 6.14
C MET A 194 8.81 16.43 6.52
N LYS A 195 10.00 16.48 5.93
CA LYS A 195 10.89 17.65 6.06
C LYS A 195 10.21 18.88 5.45
N ASP A 196 10.12 19.97 6.19
CA ASP A 196 9.45 21.20 5.73
C ASP A 196 9.95 21.70 4.37
N SER A 197 11.26 21.60 4.11
CA SER A 197 11.85 21.95 2.81
C SER A 197 11.29 21.13 1.67
N ASN A 198 11.07 19.83 1.89
CA ASN A 198 10.58 18.90 0.87
C ASN A 198 9.07 19.08 0.63
N ILE A 199 8.26 19.19 1.71
CA ILE A 199 6.83 19.49 1.56
C ILE A 199 6.64 20.81 0.81
N ASN A 200 7.35 21.86 1.19
CA ASN A 200 7.24 23.16 0.52
C ASN A 200 7.67 23.08 -0.95
N LYS A 201 8.70 22.28 -1.26
CA LYS A 201 9.11 22.03 -2.65
C LYS A 201 8.02 21.33 -3.45
N LEU A 202 7.38 20.30 -2.89
CA LEU A 202 6.29 19.57 -3.53
C LEU A 202 5.11 20.50 -3.82
N LEU A 203 4.66 21.26 -2.83
CA LEU A 203 3.54 22.20 -2.98
C LEU A 203 3.83 23.31 -4.01
N LYS A 204 5.07 23.79 -4.07
CA LYS A 204 5.48 24.80 -5.07
C LYS A 204 5.36 24.27 -6.52
N PHE A 205 5.49 22.96 -6.73
CA PHE A 205 5.35 22.31 -8.04
C PHE A 205 4.00 21.62 -8.23
N ASP A 206 2.98 21.97 -7.44
CA ASP A 206 1.63 21.36 -7.48
C ASP A 206 1.65 19.83 -7.37
N SER A 207 2.66 19.27 -6.71
CA SER A 207 2.80 17.83 -6.51
C SER A 207 2.12 17.39 -5.21
N TYR A 208 0.80 17.25 -5.24
CA TYR A 208 -0.02 16.88 -4.06
C TYR A 208 -0.08 15.37 -3.82
N HIS A 209 0.35 14.56 -4.76
CA HIS A 209 0.54 13.13 -4.59
C HIS A 209 1.81 12.65 -5.29
N ILE A 210 2.47 11.66 -4.71
CA ILE A 210 3.74 11.13 -5.18
C ILE A 210 3.80 9.61 -5.08
N ASN A 211 4.38 9.01 -6.09
CA ASN A 211 4.62 7.58 -6.15
C ASN A 211 5.82 7.19 -5.28
N ILE A 212 5.66 6.07 -4.56
CA ILE A 212 6.72 5.48 -3.73
C ILE A 212 6.87 4.01 -4.14
N GLY A 213 7.87 3.73 -4.95
CA GLY A 213 8.19 2.39 -5.43
C GLY A 213 9.67 2.06 -5.25
N SER A 214 10.01 0.78 -5.29
CA SER A 214 11.41 0.32 -5.26
C SER A 214 12.14 0.58 -6.57
N GLY A 215 11.41 0.57 -7.68
CA GLY A 215 11.93 0.64 -9.02
C GLY A 215 12.37 -0.74 -9.57
N GLU A 216 12.12 -1.81 -8.85
CA GLU A 216 12.47 -3.19 -9.23
C GLU A 216 11.21 -4.03 -9.42
N GLU A 217 11.14 -4.76 -10.52
CA GLU A 217 10.04 -5.68 -10.85
C GLU A 217 10.50 -7.12 -10.76
N ILE A 218 9.57 -7.98 -10.38
CA ILE A 218 9.76 -9.43 -10.38
C ILE A 218 8.48 -10.10 -10.92
N SER A 219 8.61 -11.19 -11.67
CA SER A 219 7.46 -12.00 -12.05
C SER A 219 6.90 -12.75 -10.83
N VAL A 220 5.62 -13.05 -10.81
CA VAL A 220 5.02 -13.89 -9.76
C VAL A 220 5.70 -15.27 -9.73
N LYS A 221 6.16 -15.77 -10.88
CA LYS A 221 6.93 -17.01 -10.97
C LYS A 221 8.26 -16.88 -10.22
N ASP A 222 9.07 -15.88 -10.55
CA ASP A 222 10.39 -15.72 -9.94
C ASP A 222 10.28 -15.39 -8.45
N LEU A 223 9.21 -14.65 -8.04
CA LEU A 223 8.90 -14.42 -6.64
C LEU A 223 8.61 -15.73 -5.90
N ALA A 224 7.81 -16.62 -6.49
CA ALA A 224 7.50 -17.91 -5.88
C ALA A 224 8.75 -18.78 -5.75
N LEU A 225 9.61 -18.80 -6.79
CA LEU A 225 10.90 -19.51 -6.73
C LEU A 225 11.81 -18.93 -5.64
N LEU A 226 11.91 -17.60 -5.55
CA LEU A 226 12.69 -16.93 -4.51
C LEU A 226 12.21 -17.27 -3.09
N ILE A 227 10.89 -17.29 -2.87
CA ILE A 227 10.30 -17.64 -1.57
C ILE A 227 10.51 -19.12 -1.27
N GLY A 228 10.35 -20.00 -2.27
CA GLY A 228 10.64 -21.44 -2.13
C GLY A 228 12.08 -21.70 -1.71
N GLU A 229 13.06 -20.99 -2.32
CA GLU A 229 14.47 -21.04 -1.92
C GLU A 229 14.67 -20.55 -0.49
N ILE A 230 14.11 -19.39 -0.11
CA ILE A 230 14.29 -18.79 1.23
C ILE A 230 13.66 -19.66 2.32
N THR A 231 12.52 -20.30 2.04
CA THR A 231 11.86 -21.22 2.98
C THR A 231 12.49 -22.61 2.98
N GLU A 232 13.43 -22.87 2.04
CA GLU A 232 14.07 -24.18 1.84
C GLU A 232 13.05 -25.28 1.57
N PHE A 233 12.02 -24.97 0.76
CA PHE A 233 11.02 -25.95 0.37
C PHE A 233 11.62 -26.94 -0.65
N PRO A 234 11.64 -28.26 -0.36
CA PRO A 234 12.34 -29.23 -1.20
C PRO A 234 11.51 -29.73 -2.40
N GLY A 235 10.18 -29.44 -2.41
CA GLY A 235 9.26 -29.98 -3.38
C GLY A 235 9.18 -29.19 -4.68
N GLN A 236 8.27 -29.60 -5.55
CA GLN A 236 8.06 -28.97 -6.85
C GLN A 236 7.13 -27.74 -6.75
N ILE A 237 7.31 -26.77 -7.65
CA ILE A 237 6.46 -25.58 -7.77
C ILE A 237 5.81 -25.62 -9.16
N TYR A 238 4.47 -25.61 -9.22
CA TYR A 238 3.76 -25.57 -10.49
C TYR A 238 2.68 -24.47 -10.49
N PHE A 239 2.31 -24.03 -11.70
CA PHE A 239 1.42 -22.90 -11.92
C PHE A 239 0.12 -23.35 -12.53
N ASP A 240 -1.00 -22.96 -11.90
CA ASP A 240 -2.36 -23.27 -12.37
C ASP A 240 -2.89 -22.12 -13.24
N SER A 241 -2.65 -22.22 -14.54
CA SER A 241 -3.10 -21.21 -15.51
C SER A 241 -4.63 -21.19 -15.72
N SER A 242 -5.39 -22.13 -15.14
CA SER A 242 -6.86 -22.06 -15.12
C SER A 242 -7.39 -20.94 -14.23
N LYS A 243 -6.57 -20.44 -13.30
CA LYS A 243 -6.88 -19.31 -12.44
C LYS A 243 -6.46 -18.00 -13.10
N PRO A 244 -7.26 -16.92 -12.92
CA PRO A 244 -6.97 -15.64 -13.58
C PRO A 244 -5.67 -15.02 -13.10
N ASP A 245 -4.91 -14.46 -14.03
CA ASP A 245 -3.85 -13.51 -13.75
C ASP A 245 -4.48 -12.16 -13.38
N GLY A 246 -3.86 -11.42 -12.48
CA GLY A 246 -4.23 -10.03 -12.19
C GLY A 246 -3.72 -9.06 -13.29
N THR A 247 -3.63 -7.76 -12.95
CA THR A 247 -3.04 -6.75 -13.85
C THR A 247 -1.67 -7.22 -14.37
N PRO A 248 -1.39 -7.13 -15.69
CA PRO A 248 -0.17 -7.70 -16.28
C PRO A 248 1.13 -7.12 -15.69
N ARG A 249 1.17 -5.80 -15.48
CA ARG A 249 2.36 -5.09 -14.97
C ARG A 249 1.95 -3.93 -14.08
N LYS A 250 2.74 -3.65 -13.03
CA LYS A 250 2.50 -2.52 -12.12
C LYS A 250 3.82 -2.03 -11.53
N LEU A 251 4.46 -1.12 -12.25
CA LEU A 251 5.68 -0.42 -11.85
C LEU A 251 5.40 1.07 -11.71
N LEU A 252 5.79 1.69 -10.61
CA LEU A 252 5.64 3.12 -10.40
C LEU A 252 6.86 3.93 -10.87
N ASP A 253 6.62 5.07 -11.48
CA ASP A 253 7.66 6.07 -11.66
C ASP A 253 7.87 6.81 -10.32
N SER A 254 9.02 6.59 -9.69
CA SER A 254 9.40 7.20 -8.41
C SER A 254 10.37 8.38 -8.58
N THR A 255 10.37 9.05 -9.73
CA THR A 255 11.29 10.15 -10.04
C THR A 255 11.15 11.31 -9.07
N ILE A 256 9.92 11.68 -8.67
CA ILE A 256 9.68 12.80 -7.76
C ILE A 256 10.33 12.54 -6.39
N ILE A 257 10.05 11.40 -5.76
CA ILE A 257 10.63 11.10 -4.44
C ILE A 257 12.15 10.90 -4.51
N LYS A 258 12.65 10.34 -5.61
CA LYS A 258 14.10 10.23 -5.88
C LYS A 258 14.75 11.63 -5.99
N GLY A 259 14.04 12.61 -6.55
CA GLY A 259 14.47 14.01 -6.61
C GLY A 259 14.49 14.74 -5.25
N LEU A 260 13.83 14.19 -4.23
CA LEU A 260 13.92 14.63 -2.83
C LEU A 260 15.06 13.95 -2.06
N GLY A 261 15.87 13.13 -2.71
CA GLY A 261 17.03 12.45 -2.12
C GLY A 261 16.73 11.11 -1.46
N TRP A 262 15.52 10.55 -1.64
CA TRP A 262 15.20 9.22 -1.12
C TRP A 262 15.52 8.11 -2.14
N ARG A 263 15.95 6.97 -1.64
CA ARG A 263 16.12 5.70 -2.37
C ARG A 263 15.77 4.53 -1.44
N PRO A 264 15.16 3.44 -1.96
CA PRO A 264 14.98 2.21 -1.19
C PRO A 264 16.36 1.63 -0.84
N LYS A 265 16.43 0.97 0.30
CA LYS A 265 17.68 0.38 0.81
C LYS A 265 17.61 -1.13 0.99
N ILE A 266 16.40 -1.67 1.13
CA ILE A 266 16.17 -3.09 1.42
C ILE A 266 15.88 -3.81 0.11
N THR A 267 16.74 -4.73 -0.30
CA THR A 267 16.52 -5.58 -1.47
C THR A 267 15.35 -6.54 -1.22
N LEU A 268 14.67 -6.96 -2.28
CA LEU A 268 13.54 -7.89 -2.15
C LEU A 268 13.95 -9.20 -1.45
N ARG A 269 15.11 -9.77 -1.80
CA ARG A 269 15.62 -11.00 -1.19
C ARG A 269 15.88 -10.84 0.30
N GLU A 270 16.55 -9.76 0.70
CA GLU A 270 16.81 -9.46 2.11
C GLU A 270 15.51 -9.25 2.89
N GLY A 271 14.60 -8.45 2.34
CA GLY A 271 13.31 -8.17 2.97
C GLY A 271 12.45 -9.42 3.17
N ILE A 272 12.40 -10.33 2.18
CA ILE A 272 11.67 -11.60 2.29
C ILE A 272 12.33 -12.51 3.33
N ARG A 273 13.66 -12.61 3.36
CA ARG A 273 14.39 -13.40 4.38
C ARG A 273 14.07 -12.90 5.79
N ASN A 274 14.12 -11.58 5.99
CA ASN A 274 13.81 -10.96 7.28
C ASN A 274 12.35 -11.19 7.67
N LEU A 275 11.42 -11.09 6.71
CA LEU A 275 10.00 -11.35 6.96
C LEU A 275 9.75 -12.83 7.30
N TYR A 276 10.38 -13.76 6.61
CA TYR A 276 10.26 -15.20 6.92
C TYR A 276 10.84 -15.52 8.31
N SER A 277 12.03 -14.97 8.63
CA SER A 277 12.59 -15.10 9.98
C SER A 277 11.64 -14.54 11.06
N TRP A 278 11.01 -13.40 10.79
CA TRP A 278 9.99 -12.86 11.69
C TRP A 278 8.76 -13.79 11.81
N TYR A 279 8.27 -14.32 10.68
CA TYR A 279 7.09 -15.20 10.64
C TYR A 279 7.25 -16.49 11.45
N ILE A 280 8.45 -17.11 11.44
CA ILE A 280 8.69 -18.36 12.19
C ILE A 280 8.91 -18.14 13.70
N ASN A 281 9.17 -16.88 14.14
CA ASN A 281 9.43 -16.54 15.53
C ASN A 281 8.24 -15.86 16.24
N ASN A 282 7.11 -15.59 15.53
CA ASN A 282 5.92 -14.94 16.06
C ASN A 282 4.65 -15.69 15.68
#